data_5ba3ceb5b12e108a40efa9f7ddd3e71a
#
_entry.id   5ba3ceb5b12e108a40efa9f7ddd3e71a
#
_cell.length_a   1.000
_cell.length_b   1.000
_cell.length_c   1.000
_cell.angle_alpha   90.00
_cell.angle_beta   90.00
_cell.angle_gamma   90.00
#
_symmetry.space_group_name_H-M   'P 1'
#
loop_
_entity.id
_entity.type
_entity.pdbx_description
1 polymer ?
#
loop_
_entity_poly.entity_id
_entity_poly.type
_entity_poly.pdbx_seq_one_letter_code
_entity_poly.pdbx_strand_id
1 'polypeptide(L)'
;MAGFFGLFNYEKEGPGISKNAPKKKTFLIFYETFFRNFWKFMPINLVYSLISVSVITGGFASVGITHVARNTARDKHSFGLSDFIDTIKKNWKQALAAGIINTIVYILLIFDIFFFYNNQENGMIYTIGLGIMMPITIIFLMMNFYLWTMMITFKFNLKQLYKNSFKFVIINIKKNLLCGFCLLLAYGLYIAIAVLFFKYIIFVLSIEILVYILTFPAFRFLLIQYFTFPCIKKVIIDPYYAEHPDEDIEKRRDLGIEVEEEKPEVPEGEEEEPENVFDDNMIL
;
A
#
# COMPACT_ATOMS: atom_id res chain seq x y z
N MET A 1 -23.48 -30.83 16.54
CA MET A 1 -24.48 -30.81 15.42
C MET A 1 -23.74 -30.94 14.10
N ALA A 2 -23.94 -32.04 13.39
CA ALA A 2 -23.33 -32.22 12.07
C ALA A 2 -23.85 -31.13 11.11
N GLY A 3 -22.95 -30.35 10.56
CA GLY A 3 -23.29 -29.32 9.57
C GLY A 3 -23.95 -29.94 8.34
N PHE A 4 -24.77 -29.14 7.67
CA PHE A 4 -25.53 -29.49 6.48
C PHE A 4 -24.66 -30.29 5.46
N PHE A 5 -25.02 -31.53 5.24
CA PHE A 5 -24.34 -32.52 4.38
C PHE A 5 -22.99 -33.11 4.82
N GLY A 6 -22.48 -32.90 6.04
CA GLY A 6 -21.21 -33.55 6.47
C GLY A 6 -19.97 -33.12 5.70
N LEU A 7 -20.07 -32.14 4.79
CA LEU A 7 -18.99 -31.68 3.92
C LEU A 7 -18.05 -30.68 4.58
N PHE A 8 -18.52 -30.02 5.67
CA PHE A 8 -17.71 -29.03 6.38
C PHE A 8 -17.70 -29.36 7.86
N ASN A 9 -16.64 -30.01 8.31
CA ASN A 9 -16.40 -30.23 9.73
C ASN A 9 -15.57 -29.05 10.25
N TYR A 10 -16.24 -28.03 10.82
CA TYR A 10 -15.60 -26.81 11.35
C TYR A 10 -14.81 -27.05 12.64
N GLU A 11 -15.00 -28.21 13.28
CA GLU A 11 -14.31 -28.61 14.51
C GLU A 11 -13.01 -29.39 14.23
N LYS A 12 -12.75 -29.73 12.98
CA LYS A 12 -11.52 -30.43 12.61
C LYS A 12 -10.36 -29.43 12.63
N GLU A 13 -9.48 -29.56 13.60
CA GLU A 13 -8.22 -28.82 13.61
C GLU A 13 -7.48 -29.05 12.28
N GLY A 14 -7.21 -27.98 11.58
CA GLY A 14 -6.41 -28.03 10.35
C GLY A 14 -5.00 -28.54 10.67
N PRO A 15 -4.25 -29.06 9.67
CA PRO A 15 -2.89 -29.63 9.89
C PRO A 15 -1.86 -28.59 10.36
N GLY A 16 -2.25 -27.43 10.84
CA GLY A 16 -1.35 -26.39 11.32
C GLY A 16 -0.29 -26.01 10.27
N ILE A 17 0.25 -24.80 10.37
CA ILE A 17 1.40 -24.40 9.54
C ILE A 17 2.67 -24.87 10.25
N SER A 18 3.46 -25.73 9.61
CA SER A 18 4.77 -26.14 10.14
C SER A 18 5.61 -24.91 10.43
N LYS A 19 6.20 -24.82 11.64
CA LYS A 19 7.12 -23.73 12.02
C LYS A 19 8.32 -23.60 11.06
N ASN A 20 8.65 -24.67 10.33
CA ASN A 20 9.74 -24.75 9.36
C ASN A 20 9.25 -24.61 7.91
N ALA A 21 7.99 -24.23 7.67
CA ALA A 21 7.52 -24.03 6.31
C ALA A 21 8.32 -22.93 5.61
N PRO A 22 8.79 -23.15 4.37
CA PRO A 22 9.55 -22.14 3.64
C PRO A 22 8.71 -20.88 3.49
N LYS A 23 9.29 -19.71 3.79
CA LYS A 23 8.61 -18.42 3.64
C LYS A 23 8.17 -18.25 2.19
N LYS A 24 6.87 -18.05 1.98
CA LYS A 24 6.32 -17.76 0.65
C LYS A 24 7.04 -16.55 0.02
N LYS A 25 7.27 -16.59 -1.29
CA LYS A 25 7.84 -15.44 -2.02
C LYS A 25 6.89 -14.23 -1.89
N THR A 26 7.43 -13.05 -1.68
CA THR A 26 6.67 -11.79 -1.52
C THR A 26 5.64 -11.57 -2.63
N PHE A 27 5.95 -11.94 -3.85
CA PHE A 27 5.05 -11.86 -4.99
C PHE A 27 3.78 -12.74 -4.82
N LEU A 28 3.92 -13.97 -4.35
CA LEU A 28 2.78 -14.85 -4.09
C LEU A 28 1.91 -14.32 -2.94
N ILE A 29 2.54 -13.79 -1.89
CA ILE A 29 1.84 -13.16 -0.76
C ILE A 29 1.03 -11.95 -1.25
N PHE A 30 1.60 -11.12 -2.13
CA PHE A 30 0.89 -9.98 -2.72
C PHE A 30 -0.40 -10.41 -3.43
N TYR A 31 -0.34 -11.39 -4.34
CA TYR A 31 -1.53 -11.86 -5.06
C TYR A 31 -2.55 -12.50 -4.11
N GLU A 32 -2.10 -13.34 -3.20
CA GLU A 32 -2.98 -13.95 -2.18
C GLU A 32 -3.69 -12.87 -1.37
N THR A 33 -2.98 -11.84 -0.91
CA THR A 33 -3.55 -10.73 -0.14
C THR A 33 -4.52 -9.91 -0.98
N PHE A 34 -4.19 -9.62 -2.24
CA PHE A 34 -5.06 -8.87 -3.14
C PHE A 34 -6.38 -9.62 -3.38
N PHE A 35 -6.33 -10.89 -3.77
CA PHE A 35 -7.53 -11.67 -4.04
C PHE A 35 -8.36 -11.95 -2.79
N ARG A 36 -7.73 -12.21 -1.64
CA ARG A 36 -8.42 -12.37 -0.35
C ARG A 36 -9.23 -11.13 0.04
N ASN A 37 -8.74 -9.94 -0.29
CA ASN A 37 -9.38 -8.67 0.03
C ASN A 37 -10.11 -8.03 -1.16
N PHE A 38 -10.31 -8.75 -2.26
CA PHE A 38 -10.86 -8.23 -3.51
C PHE A 38 -12.20 -7.50 -3.30
N TRP A 39 -13.16 -8.15 -2.65
CA TRP A 39 -14.48 -7.59 -2.38
C TRP A 39 -14.46 -6.36 -1.47
N LYS A 40 -13.50 -6.31 -0.56
CA LYS A 40 -13.27 -5.13 0.29
C LYS A 40 -12.73 -3.95 -0.51
N PHE A 41 -11.88 -4.20 -1.49
CA PHE A 41 -11.29 -3.16 -2.33
C PHE A 41 -12.28 -2.58 -3.35
N MET A 42 -13.27 -3.32 -3.79
CA MET A 42 -14.20 -2.90 -4.84
C MET A 42 -14.92 -1.57 -4.54
N PRO A 43 -15.60 -1.38 -3.39
CA PRO A 43 -16.23 -0.10 -3.06
C PRO A 43 -15.19 1.01 -2.88
N ILE A 44 -14.00 0.72 -2.35
CA ILE A 44 -12.93 1.70 -2.18
C ILE A 44 -12.45 2.19 -3.53
N ASN A 45 -12.25 1.28 -4.50
CA ASN A 45 -11.82 1.61 -5.85
C ASN A 45 -12.84 2.49 -6.56
N LEU A 46 -14.14 2.21 -6.39
CA LEU A 46 -15.20 3.04 -6.96
C LEU A 46 -15.15 4.47 -6.40
N VAL A 47 -15.09 4.62 -5.08
CA VAL A 47 -15.03 5.94 -4.42
C VAL A 47 -13.72 6.64 -4.77
N TYR A 48 -12.58 5.93 -4.80
CA TYR A 48 -11.30 6.45 -5.27
C TYR A 48 -11.43 7.03 -6.68
N SER A 49 -12.00 6.27 -7.61
CA SER A 49 -12.12 6.67 -9.02
C SER A 49 -13.04 7.89 -9.16
N LEU A 50 -14.16 7.94 -8.44
CA LEU A 50 -15.06 9.09 -8.44
C LEU A 50 -14.36 10.37 -7.92
N ILE A 51 -13.64 10.28 -6.80
CA ILE A 51 -12.91 11.43 -6.24
C ILE A 51 -11.75 11.84 -7.18
N SER A 52 -11.10 10.90 -7.85
CA SER A 52 -9.96 11.14 -8.71
C SER A 52 -10.30 11.65 -10.11
N VAL A 53 -11.59 11.77 -10.47
CA VAL A 53 -12.02 12.40 -11.74
C VAL A 53 -11.48 13.81 -11.87
N SER A 54 -11.50 14.57 -10.78
CA SER A 54 -10.74 15.82 -10.71
C SER A 54 -9.32 15.53 -10.25
N VAL A 55 -8.33 15.88 -11.06
CA VAL A 55 -6.91 15.65 -10.76
C VAL A 55 -6.50 16.29 -9.42
N ILE A 56 -7.08 17.45 -9.11
CA ILE A 56 -6.84 18.19 -7.86
C ILE A 56 -7.28 17.36 -6.64
N THR A 57 -8.46 16.72 -6.72
CA THR A 57 -8.98 15.90 -5.62
C THR A 57 -8.37 14.50 -5.55
N GLY A 58 -7.60 14.12 -6.56
CA GLY A 58 -6.84 12.86 -6.58
C GLY A 58 -5.90 12.70 -5.37
N GLY A 59 -5.42 13.81 -4.79
CA GLY A 59 -4.65 13.82 -3.55
C GLY A 59 -5.44 13.23 -2.36
N PHE A 60 -6.71 13.58 -2.20
CA PHE A 60 -7.58 13.00 -1.16
C PHE A 60 -7.75 11.50 -1.33
N ALA A 61 -8.09 11.08 -2.56
CA ALA A 61 -8.26 9.68 -2.87
C ALA A 61 -6.98 8.87 -2.61
N SER A 62 -5.82 9.44 -2.98
CA SER A 62 -4.51 8.79 -2.78
C SER A 62 -4.17 8.59 -1.31
N VAL A 63 -4.47 9.55 -0.44
CA VAL A 63 -4.26 9.43 1.01
C VAL A 63 -5.15 8.33 1.61
N GLY A 64 -6.45 8.33 1.28
CA GLY A 64 -7.40 7.35 1.78
C GLY A 64 -7.04 5.92 1.40
N ILE A 65 -6.80 5.67 0.10
CA ILE A 65 -6.48 4.33 -0.39
C ILE A 65 -5.10 3.84 0.10
N THR A 66 -4.13 4.76 0.28
CA THR A 66 -2.81 4.42 0.82
C THR A 66 -2.91 3.85 2.23
N HIS A 67 -3.77 4.39 3.08
CA HIS A 67 -3.99 3.89 4.43
C HIS A 67 -4.54 2.45 4.42
N VAL A 68 -5.60 2.22 3.67
CA VAL A 68 -6.21 0.88 3.56
C VAL A 68 -5.23 -0.12 2.95
N ALA A 69 -4.53 0.25 1.88
CA ALA A 69 -3.54 -0.59 1.22
C ALA A 69 -2.36 -0.93 2.15
N ARG A 70 -1.86 0.06 2.92
CA ARG A 70 -0.78 -0.15 3.90
C ARG A 70 -1.19 -1.13 5.00
N ASN A 71 -2.38 -0.97 5.57
CA ASN A 71 -2.86 -1.86 6.61
C ASN A 71 -3.09 -3.28 6.07
N THR A 72 -3.68 -3.39 4.88
CA THR A 72 -3.88 -4.70 4.22
C THR A 72 -2.55 -5.38 3.87
N ALA A 73 -1.53 -4.64 3.39
CA ALA A 73 -0.20 -5.20 3.11
C ALA A 73 0.51 -5.75 4.35
N ARG A 74 0.08 -5.33 5.53
CA ARG A 74 0.63 -5.71 6.84
C ARG A 74 -0.27 -6.72 7.58
N ASP A 75 -1.28 -7.28 6.91
CA ASP A 75 -2.31 -8.14 7.51
C ASP A 75 -3.00 -7.52 8.74
N LYS A 76 -3.04 -6.17 8.83
CA LYS A 76 -3.78 -5.48 9.87
C LYS A 76 -5.25 -5.34 9.50
N HIS A 77 -6.10 -5.42 10.53
CA HIS A 77 -7.52 -5.16 10.34
C HIS A 77 -7.74 -3.74 9.81
N SER A 78 -8.64 -3.59 8.86
CA SER A 78 -9.05 -2.31 8.31
C SER A 78 -10.53 -2.39 7.94
N PHE A 79 -11.30 -1.40 8.39
CA PHE A 79 -12.72 -1.26 8.08
C PHE A 79 -13.01 -0.77 6.65
N GLY A 80 -12.00 -0.78 5.79
CA GLY A 80 -12.14 -0.50 4.37
C GLY A 80 -12.57 0.94 4.11
N LEU A 81 -13.83 1.16 3.74
CA LEU A 81 -14.35 2.46 3.33
C LEU A 81 -14.37 3.49 4.48
N SER A 82 -14.64 3.06 5.72
CA SER A 82 -14.60 3.95 6.88
C SER A 82 -13.19 4.50 7.09
N ASP A 83 -12.18 3.62 7.13
CA ASP A 83 -10.78 4.02 7.29
C ASP A 83 -10.30 4.93 6.14
N PHE A 84 -10.77 4.66 4.92
CA PHE A 84 -10.51 5.49 3.75
C PHE A 84 -11.00 6.93 3.97
N ILE A 85 -12.26 7.10 4.36
CA ILE A 85 -12.88 8.42 4.56
C ILE A 85 -12.26 9.14 5.76
N ASP A 86 -12.05 8.45 6.87
CA ASP A 86 -11.49 9.06 8.09
C ASP A 86 -10.05 9.52 7.88
N THR A 87 -9.28 8.77 7.10
CA THR A 87 -7.92 9.19 6.73
C THR A 87 -7.92 10.45 5.87
N ILE A 88 -8.86 10.57 4.92
CA ILE A 88 -9.05 11.80 4.14
C ILE A 88 -9.39 12.97 5.07
N LYS A 89 -10.36 12.81 5.97
CA LYS A 89 -10.76 13.87 6.91
C LYS A 89 -9.60 14.34 7.78
N LYS A 90 -8.76 13.42 8.26
CA LYS A 90 -7.60 13.75 9.10
C LYS A 90 -6.50 14.52 8.35
N ASN A 91 -6.33 14.26 7.06
CA ASN A 91 -5.20 14.80 6.27
C ASN A 91 -5.61 15.75 5.15
N TRP A 92 -6.87 16.19 5.09
CA TRP A 92 -7.45 16.86 3.93
C TRP A 92 -6.68 18.11 3.46
N LYS A 93 -6.23 18.99 4.40
CA LYS A 93 -5.49 20.21 4.05
C LYS A 93 -4.18 19.89 3.35
N GLN A 94 -3.44 18.93 3.90
CA GLN A 94 -2.14 18.55 3.38
C GLN A 94 -2.29 17.73 2.09
N ALA A 95 -3.29 16.86 2.00
CA ALA A 95 -3.62 16.09 0.81
C ALA A 95 -4.05 17.00 -0.37
N LEU A 96 -4.85 18.04 -0.09
CA LEU A 96 -5.24 19.03 -1.09
C LEU A 96 -4.02 19.80 -1.61
N ALA A 97 -3.20 20.33 -0.71
CA ALA A 97 -2.01 21.09 -1.10
C ALA A 97 -1.03 20.22 -1.91
N ALA A 98 -0.78 18.98 -1.50
CA ALA A 98 0.04 18.05 -2.25
C ALA A 98 -0.59 17.68 -3.61
N GLY A 99 -1.91 17.50 -3.67
CA GLY A 99 -2.65 17.26 -4.90
C GLY A 99 -2.47 18.41 -5.92
N ILE A 100 -2.62 19.64 -5.48
CA ILE A 100 -2.42 20.85 -6.31
C ILE A 100 -0.97 20.92 -6.81
N ILE A 101 0.02 20.76 -5.92
CA ILE A 101 1.44 20.78 -6.29
C ILE A 101 1.74 19.70 -7.32
N ASN A 102 1.29 18.45 -7.07
CA ASN A 102 1.49 17.35 -8.01
C ASN A 102 0.85 17.62 -9.36
N THR A 103 -0.37 18.18 -9.39
CA THR A 103 -1.07 18.55 -10.62
C THR A 103 -0.27 19.55 -11.43
N ILE A 104 0.22 20.63 -10.79
CA ILE A 104 1.04 21.63 -11.44
C ILE A 104 2.31 21.02 -12.01
N VAL A 105 3.03 20.23 -11.21
CA VAL A 105 4.27 19.58 -11.64
C VAL A 105 4.02 18.61 -12.80
N TYR A 106 2.94 17.80 -12.76
CA TYR A 106 2.60 16.92 -13.89
C TYR A 106 2.30 17.68 -15.17
N ILE A 107 1.56 18.80 -15.08
CA ILE A 107 1.28 19.64 -16.26
C ILE A 107 2.59 20.19 -16.84
N LEU A 108 3.49 20.70 -16.01
CA LEU A 108 4.80 21.18 -16.46
C LEU A 108 5.63 20.07 -17.11
N LEU A 109 5.75 18.92 -16.47
CA LEU A 109 6.52 17.79 -17.00
C LEU A 109 5.97 17.28 -18.33
N ILE A 110 4.65 17.18 -18.46
CA ILE A 110 4.00 16.78 -19.74
C ILE A 110 4.27 17.83 -20.80
N PHE A 111 4.12 19.11 -20.47
CA PHE A 111 4.39 20.22 -21.39
C PHE A 111 5.85 20.20 -21.88
N ASP A 112 6.82 20.06 -20.95
CA ASP A 112 8.23 20.03 -21.28
C ASP A 112 8.59 18.84 -22.18
N ILE A 113 8.11 17.63 -21.84
CA ILE A 113 8.33 16.44 -22.69
C ILE A 113 7.76 16.66 -24.08
N PHE A 114 6.53 17.16 -24.18
CA PHE A 114 5.88 17.43 -25.46
C PHE A 114 6.60 18.51 -26.27
N PHE A 115 7.04 19.58 -25.60
CA PHE A 115 7.81 20.65 -26.20
C PHE A 115 9.13 20.15 -26.78
N PHE A 116 9.93 19.45 -25.98
CA PHE A 116 11.23 18.92 -26.44
C PHE A 116 11.07 17.86 -27.52
N TYR A 117 10.06 17.00 -27.41
CA TYR A 117 9.77 15.97 -28.40
C TYR A 117 9.42 16.56 -29.78
N ASN A 118 8.54 17.56 -29.83
CA ASN A 118 8.12 18.15 -31.10
C ASN A 118 9.19 19.05 -31.76
N ASN A 119 10.20 19.48 -31.02
CA ASN A 119 11.26 20.35 -31.52
C ASN A 119 12.59 19.62 -31.79
N GLN A 120 12.63 18.29 -31.72
CA GLN A 120 13.88 17.53 -31.89
C GLN A 120 14.59 17.82 -33.23
N GLU A 121 13.86 18.05 -34.30
CA GLU A 121 14.39 18.36 -35.61
C GLU A 121 15.06 19.76 -35.71
N ASN A 122 14.73 20.66 -34.77
CA ASN A 122 15.28 22.03 -34.71
C ASN A 122 16.67 22.12 -34.11
N GLY A 123 17.25 21.01 -33.62
CA GLY A 123 18.60 20.96 -33.12
C GLY A 123 18.84 20.01 -31.94
N MET A 124 20.10 19.64 -31.78
CA MET A 124 20.52 18.66 -30.76
C MET A 124 20.15 19.05 -29.32
N ILE A 125 20.04 20.35 -29.01
CA ILE A 125 19.68 20.86 -27.69
C ILE A 125 18.29 20.35 -27.22
N TYR A 126 17.34 20.20 -28.14
CA TYR A 126 16.01 19.67 -27.82
C TYR A 126 16.03 18.17 -27.51
N THR A 127 16.86 17.42 -28.21
CA THR A 127 17.09 15.99 -27.94
C THR A 127 17.75 15.80 -26.56
N ILE A 128 18.74 16.63 -26.21
CA ILE A 128 19.36 16.63 -24.89
C ILE A 128 18.34 17.01 -23.81
N GLY A 129 17.53 18.05 -24.07
CA GLY A 129 16.45 18.47 -23.16
C GLY A 129 15.46 17.33 -22.87
N LEU A 130 15.02 16.60 -23.88
CA LEU A 130 14.17 15.43 -23.71
C LEU A 130 14.85 14.35 -22.89
N GLY A 131 16.14 14.07 -23.15
CA GLY A 131 16.93 13.11 -22.40
C GLY A 131 17.08 13.44 -20.91
N ILE A 132 17.04 14.72 -20.54
CA ILE A 132 17.07 15.18 -19.14
C ILE A 132 15.69 15.12 -18.51
N MET A 133 14.62 15.50 -19.24
CA MET A 133 13.27 15.54 -18.69
C MET A 133 12.71 14.16 -18.37
N MET A 134 13.08 13.13 -19.15
CA MET A 134 12.63 11.75 -18.91
C MET A 134 13.00 11.22 -17.52
N PRO A 135 14.27 11.20 -17.10
CA PRO A 135 14.63 10.76 -15.76
C PRO A 135 14.05 11.64 -14.66
N ILE A 136 13.91 12.95 -14.85
CA ILE A 136 13.27 13.85 -13.88
C ILE A 136 11.81 13.41 -13.66
N THR A 137 11.10 13.12 -14.74
CA THR A 137 9.72 12.63 -14.68
C THR A 137 9.63 11.31 -13.94
N ILE A 138 10.50 10.35 -14.25
CA ILE A 138 10.55 9.04 -13.58
C ILE A 138 10.80 9.21 -12.07
N ILE A 139 11.75 10.05 -11.69
CA ILE A 139 12.04 10.35 -10.27
C ILE A 139 10.81 10.94 -9.59
N PHE A 140 10.13 11.90 -10.22
CA PHE A 140 8.95 12.52 -9.63
C PHE A 140 7.78 11.53 -9.49
N LEU A 141 7.57 10.65 -10.46
CA LEU A 141 6.59 9.56 -10.36
C LEU A 141 6.91 8.63 -9.17
N MET A 142 8.18 8.27 -8.99
CA MET A 142 8.63 7.43 -7.87
C MET A 142 8.52 8.15 -6.52
N MET A 143 8.68 9.48 -6.47
CA MET A 143 8.46 10.25 -5.24
C MET A 143 7.03 10.09 -4.72
N ASN A 144 6.06 9.97 -5.60
CA ASN A 144 4.66 9.75 -5.23
C ASN A 144 4.40 8.37 -4.59
N PHE A 145 5.31 7.39 -4.74
CA PHE A 145 5.22 6.12 -4.02
C PHE A 145 5.39 6.31 -2.51
N TYR A 146 6.23 7.26 -2.11
CA TYR A 146 6.54 7.54 -0.71
C TYR A 146 5.71 8.67 -0.10
N LEU A 147 5.36 9.68 -0.91
CA LEU A 147 4.70 10.91 -0.47
C LEU A 147 3.44 10.62 0.38
N TRP A 148 2.54 9.82 -0.16
CA TRP A 148 1.26 9.50 0.49
C TRP A 148 1.45 8.62 1.73
N THR A 149 2.36 7.64 1.65
CA THR A 149 2.68 6.76 2.78
C THR A 149 3.29 7.53 3.95
N MET A 150 4.22 8.45 3.67
CA MET A 150 4.83 9.29 4.70
C MET A 150 3.83 10.28 5.29
N MET A 151 2.92 10.83 4.49
CA MET A 151 1.89 11.76 4.95
C MET A 151 0.97 11.14 6.01
N ILE A 152 0.60 9.88 5.85
CA ILE A 152 -0.27 9.18 6.81
C ILE A 152 0.48 8.53 7.98
N THR A 153 1.81 8.46 7.89
CA THR A 153 2.64 7.78 8.91
C THR A 153 3.30 8.76 9.86
N PHE A 154 3.74 9.91 9.34
CA PHE A 154 4.54 10.90 10.09
C PHE A 154 3.88 12.27 10.10
N LYS A 155 4.16 13.05 11.15
CA LYS A 155 3.74 14.47 11.25
C LYS A 155 4.70 15.40 10.49
N PHE A 156 4.95 15.13 9.20
CA PHE A 156 5.81 15.96 8.36
C PHE A 156 5.03 17.12 7.75
N ASN A 157 5.70 18.28 7.60
CA ASN A 157 5.17 19.34 6.76
C ASN A 157 5.40 19.03 5.26
N LEU A 158 4.74 19.76 4.35
CA LEU A 158 4.83 19.50 2.90
C LEU A 158 6.28 19.50 2.37
N LYS A 159 7.10 20.44 2.79
CA LYS A 159 8.51 20.51 2.37
C LYS A 159 9.29 19.28 2.82
N GLN A 160 9.07 18.83 4.04
CA GLN A 160 9.69 17.59 4.57
C GLN A 160 9.22 16.35 3.82
N LEU A 161 7.91 16.28 3.46
CA LEU A 161 7.36 15.18 2.68
C LEU A 161 8.05 15.04 1.32
N TYR A 162 8.12 16.11 0.54
CA TYR A 162 8.79 16.07 -0.77
C TYR A 162 10.30 15.80 -0.64
N LYS A 163 10.98 16.46 0.31
CA LYS A 163 12.42 16.25 0.55
C LYS A 163 12.71 14.79 0.93
N ASN A 164 11.94 14.22 1.83
CA ASN A 164 12.14 12.83 2.27
C ASN A 164 11.74 11.84 1.18
N SER A 165 10.62 12.07 0.46
CA SER A 165 10.24 11.24 -0.69
C SER A 165 11.36 11.18 -1.72
N PHE A 166 11.98 12.31 -2.06
CA PHE A 166 13.13 12.34 -2.97
C PHE A 166 14.31 11.51 -2.45
N LYS A 167 14.68 11.68 -1.16
CA LYS A 167 15.76 10.89 -0.55
C LYS A 167 15.48 9.38 -0.65
N PHE A 168 14.24 8.96 -0.36
CA PHE A 168 13.86 7.54 -0.44
C PHE A 168 13.88 6.99 -1.86
N VAL A 169 13.58 7.81 -2.86
CA VAL A 169 13.74 7.40 -4.26
C VAL A 169 15.18 7.07 -4.56
N ILE A 170 16.13 7.91 -4.14
CA ILE A 170 17.57 7.69 -4.39
C ILE A 170 18.11 6.49 -3.60
N ILE A 171 17.80 6.40 -2.30
CA ILE A 171 18.28 5.33 -1.42
C ILE A 171 17.79 3.95 -1.91
N ASN A 172 16.55 3.87 -2.40
CA ASN A 172 15.90 2.61 -2.78
C ASN A 172 15.69 2.48 -4.30
N ILE A 173 16.53 3.11 -5.11
CA ILE A 173 16.32 3.24 -6.56
C ILE A 173 16.05 1.89 -7.25
N LYS A 174 16.77 0.82 -6.89
CA LYS A 174 16.56 -0.53 -7.47
C LYS A 174 15.16 -1.07 -7.19
N LYS A 175 14.65 -0.93 -5.95
CA LYS A 175 13.32 -1.39 -5.58
C LYS A 175 12.23 -0.53 -6.23
N ASN A 176 12.47 0.77 -6.36
CA ASN A 176 11.55 1.70 -6.99
C ASN A 176 11.44 1.44 -8.50
N LEU A 177 12.56 1.17 -9.17
CA LEU A 177 12.58 0.75 -10.57
C LEU A 177 11.81 -0.57 -10.77
N LEU A 178 12.04 -1.54 -9.89
CA LEU A 178 11.31 -2.82 -9.95
C LEU A 178 9.80 -2.63 -9.73
N CYS A 179 9.39 -1.81 -8.75
CA CYS A 179 7.99 -1.46 -8.52
C CYS A 179 7.38 -0.77 -9.75
N GLY A 180 8.08 0.23 -10.29
CA GLY A 180 7.67 0.93 -11.51
C GLY A 180 7.56 -0.01 -12.71
N PHE A 181 8.48 -0.94 -12.88
CA PHE A 181 8.42 -1.96 -13.93
C PHE A 181 7.22 -2.89 -13.78
N CYS A 182 6.93 -3.37 -12.56
CA CYS A 182 5.72 -4.17 -12.31
C CYS A 182 4.43 -3.40 -12.62
N LEU A 183 4.38 -2.10 -12.31
CA LEU A 183 3.25 -1.24 -12.67
C LEU A 183 3.15 -1.04 -14.18
N LEU A 184 4.27 -0.83 -14.88
CA LEU A 184 4.29 -0.72 -16.35
C LEU A 184 3.80 -2.01 -17.01
N LEU A 185 4.20 -3.19 -16.50
CA LEU A 185 3.67 -4.46 -17.00
C LEU A 185 2.15 -4.57 -16.80
N ALA A 186 1.64 -4.15 -15.64
CA ALA A 186 0.21 -4.17 -15.37
C ALA A 186 -0.55 -3.22 -16.31
N TYR A 187 -0.07 -1.99 -16.55
CA TYR A 187 -0.66 -1.08 -17.54
C TYR A 187 -0.52 -1.62 -18.98
N GLY A 188 0.65 -2.19 -19.29
CA GLY A 188 0.93 -2.77 -20.61
C GLY A 188 -0.04 -3.89 -20.96
N LEU A 189 -0.52 -4.65 -19.97
CA LEU A 189 -1.51 -5.69 -20.18
C LEU A 189 -2.85 -5.12 -20.71
N TYR A 190 -3.34 -4.01 -20.14
CA TYR A 190 -4.54 -3.32 -20.65
C TYR A 190 -4.34 -2.88 -22.10
N ILE A 191 -3.21 -2.24 -22.40
CA ILE A 191 -2.89 -1.79 -23.76
C ILE A 191 -2.81 -2.99 -24.72
N ALA A 192 -2.19 -4.09 -24.30
CA ALA A 192 -2.04 -5.28 -25.11
C ALA A 192 -3.40 -5.91 -25.46
N ILE A 193 -4.33 -5.97 -24.50
CA ILE A 193 -5.69 -6.49 -24.71
C ILE A 193 -6.44 -5.58 -25.72
N ALA A 194 -6.38 -4.26 -25.54
CA ALA A 194 -7.00 -3.31 -26.46
C ALA A 194 -6.47 -3.45 -27.90
N VAL A 195 -5.16 -3.63 -28.06
CA VAL A 195 -4.51 -3.83 -29.38
C VAL A 195 -4.90 -5.19 -29.98
N LEU A 196 -4.89 -6.26 -29.17
CA LEU A 196 -5.22 -7.61 -29.65
C LEU A 196 -6.66 -7.70 -30.17
N PHE A 197 -7.58 -6.99 -29.53
CA PHE A 197 -8.99 -6.99 -29.91
C PHE A 197 -9.41 -5.68 -30.59
N PHE A 198 -8.52 -5.05 -31.34
CA PHE A 198 -8.73 -3.74 -32.00
C PHE A 198 -10.01 -3.68 -32.84
N LYS A 199 -10.41 -4.78 -33.49
CA LYS A 199 -11.66 -4.86 -34.27
C LYS A 199 -12.91 -4.55 -33.44
N TYR A 200 -12.85 -4.80 -32.10
CA TYR A 200 -13.95 -4.59 -31.16
C TYR A 200 -13.61 -3.50 -30.15
N ILE A 201 -12.77 -2.54 -30.52
CA ILE A 201 -12.11 -1.60 -29.60
C ILE A 201 -13.08 -0.87 -28.66
N ILE A 202 -14.24 -0.43 -29.13
CA ILE A 202 -15.22 0.29 -28.31
C ILE A 202 -15.74 -0.61 -27.17
N PHE A 203 -16.09 -1.86 -27.49
CA PHE A 203 -16.59 -2.83 -26.52
C PHE A 203 -15.51 -3.21 -25.51
N VAL A 204 -14.30 -3.49 -26.01
CA VAL A 204 -13.14 -3.85 -25.17
C VAL A 204 -12.78 -2.72 -24.24
N LEU A 205 -12.65 -1.47 -24.72
CA LEU A 205 -12.35 -0.32 -23.87
C LEU A 205 -13.45 -0.07 -22.82
N SER A 206 -14.71 -0.30 -23.15
CA SER A 206 -15.80 -0.14 -22.16
C SER A 206 -15.66 -1.13 -21.01
N ILE A 207 -15.31 -2.39 -21.30
CA ILE A 207 -15.05 -3.41 -20.28
C ILE A 207 -13.77 -3.09 -19.51
N GLU A 208 -12.70 -2.72 -20.19
CA GLU A 208 -11.41 -2.39 -19.56
C GLU A 208 -11.52 -1.21 -18.61
N ILE A 209 -12.25 -0.15 -18.98
CA ILE A 209 -12.50 1.01 -18.12
C ILE A 209 -13.24 0.55 -16.85
N LEU A 210 -14.27 -0.31 -16.99
CA LEU A 210 -15.02 -0.83 -15.85
C LEU A 210 -14.11 -1.67 -14.95
N VAL A 211 -13.35 -2.61 -15.51
CA VAL A 211 -12.40 -3.45 -14.77
C VAL A 211 -11.34 -2.58 -14.10
N TYR A 212 -10.79 -1.59 -14.80
CA TYR A 212 -9.82 -0.64 -14.25
C TYR A 212 -10.38 0.09 -13.03
N ILE A 213 -11.57 0.69 -13.15
CA ILE A 213 -12.22 1.43 -12.07
C ILE A 213 -12.45 0.54 -10.84
N LEU A 214 -12.82 -0.72 -11.03
CA LEU A 214 -13.17 -1.62 -9.93
C LEU A 214 -11.97 -2.32 -9.28
N THR A 215 -10.83 -2.42 -9.96
CA THR A 215 -9.72 -3.26 -9.48
C THR A 215 -8.38 -2.54 -9.36
N PHE A 216 -8.04 -1.70 -10.32
CA PHE A 216 -6.68 -1.23 -10.50
C PHE A 216 -6.17 -0.26 -9.43
N PRO A 217 -6.98 0.69 -8.89
CA PRO A 217 -6.49 1.59 -7.87
C PRO A 217 -5.91 0.86 -6.65
N ALA A 218 -6.67 -0.07 -6.07
CA ALA A 218 -6.20 -0.84 -4.91
C ALA A 218 -5.02 -1.75 -5.25
N PHE A 219 -5.03 -2.39 -6.42
CA PHE A 219 -3.89 -3.18 -6.91
C PHE A 219 -2.61 -2.34 -6.93
N ARG A 220 -2.66 -1.16 -7.56
CA ARG A 220 -1.52 -0.24 -7.66
C ARG A 220 -1.02 0.19 -6.28
N PHE A 221 -1.91 0.68 -5.41
CA PHE A 221 -1.50 1.17 -4.10
C PHE A 221 -1.03 0.04 -3.18
N LEU A 222 -1.64 -1.13 -3.23
CA LEU A 222 -1.18 -2.30 -2.50
C LEU A 222 0.23 -2.71 -2.94
N LEU A 223 0.47 -2.79 -4.25
CA LEU A 223 1.79 -3.10 -4.80
C LEU A 223 2.84 -2.10 -4.32
N ILE A 224 2.55 -0.80 -4.40
CA ILE A 224 3.44 0.25 -3.90
C ILE A 224 3.76 0.03 -2.42
N GLN A 225 2.78 -0.32 -1.57
CA GLN A 225 3.03 -0.54 -0.13
C GLN A 225 3.94 -1.74 0.13
N TYR A 226 3.83 -2.81 -0.62
CA TYR A 226 4.75 -3.96 -0.52
C TYR A 226 6.20 -3.59 -0.79
N PHE A 227 6.46 -2.60 -1.67
CA PHE A 227 7.82 -2.15 -1.98
C PHE A 227 8.31 -1.04 -1.05
N THR A 228 7.45 -0.06 -0.70
CA THR A 228 7.87 1.18 -0.03
C THR A 228 7.83 1.09 1.48
N PHE A 229 6.80 0.46 2.07
CA PHE A 229 6.66 0.42 3.52
C PHE A 229 7.82 -0.29 4.23
N PRO A 230 8.32 -1.45 3.76
CA PRO A 230 9.50 -2.08 4.36
C PRO A 230 10.75 -1.20 4.30
N CYS A 231 10.88 -0.35 3.26
CA CYS A 231 11.99 0.58 3.15
C CYS A 231 11.88 1.71 4.18
N ILE A 232 10.68 2.27 4.34
CA ILE A 232 10.40 3.30 5.35
C ILE A 232 10.62 2.73 6.76
N LYS A 233 10.12 1.52 7.03
CA LYS A 233 10.29 0.85 8.32
C LYS A 233 11.77 0.72 8.66
N LYS A 234 12.57 0.14 7.78
CA LYS A 234 14.00 -0.10 8.01
C LYS A 234 14.82 1.19 8.21
N VAL A 235 14.47 2.28 7.52
CA VAL A 235 15.31 3.51 7.50
C VAL A 235 14.88 4.54 8.53
N ILE A 236 13.60 4.61 8.88
CA ILE A 236 13.10 5.63 9.81
C ILE A 236 12.53 4.99 11.07
N ILE A 237 11.64 3.98 10.92
CA ILE A 237 10.84 3.49 12.05
C ILE A 237 11.68 2.66 12.99
N ASP A 238 12.38 1.64 12.47
CA ASP A 238 13.17 0.73 13.29
C ASP A 238 14.30 1.46 14.04
N PRO A 239 15.10 2.36 13.40
CA PRO A 239 16.12 3.12 14.14
C PRO A 239 15.56 4.05 15.21
N TYR A 240 14.44 4.75 14.91
CA TYR A 240 13.81 5.66 15.86
C TYR A 240 13.39 4.93 17.15
N TYR A 241 12.73 3.78 17.03
CA TYR A 241 12.29 3.03 18.19
C TYR A 241 13.39 2.18 18.85
N ALA A 242 14.52 1.95 18.17
CA ALA A 242 15.71 1.40 18.81
C ALA A 242 16.35 2.41 19.79
N GLU A 243 16.27 3.72 19.46
CA GLU A 243 16.76 4.81 20.33
C GLU A 243 15.73 5.21 21.40
N HIS A 244 14.44 4.92 21.21
CA HIS A 244 13.34 5.31 22.09
C HIS A 244 12.45 4.10 22.42
N PRO A 245 12.94 3.10 23.17
CA PRO A 245 12.23 1.85 23.43
C PRO A 245 10.93 2.02 24.22
N ASP A 246 10.84 3.03 25.06
CA ASP A 246 9.71 3.25 25.98
C ASP A 246 8.64 4.18 25.41
N GLU A 247 8.85 4.72 24.19
CA GLU A 247 7.96 5.71 23.60
C GLU A 247 6.84 5.05 22.78
N ASP A 248 5.59 5.51 22.97
CA ASP A 248 4.42 5.17 22.14
C ASP A 248 4.23 3.65 21.89
N ILE A 249 4.14 2.82 22.92
CA ILE A 249 3.96 1.35 22.82
C ILE A 249 2.80 0.98 21.89
N GLU A 250 1.67 1.68 21.98
CA GLU A 250 0.50 1.44 21.14
C GLU A 250 0.82 1.71 19.66
N LYS A 251 1.55 2.78 19.37
CA LYS A 251 1.98 3.13 18.02
C LYS A 251 3.06 2.19 17.49
N ARG A 252 3.94 1.67 18.34
CA ARG A 252 4.90 0.62 17.98
C ARG A 252 4.17 -0.64 17.52
N ARG A 253 3.19 -1.11 18.28
CA ARG A 253 2.31 -2.23 17.88
C ARG A 253 1.60 -1.93 16.59
N ASP A 254 1.12 -0.69 16.41
CA ASP A 254 0.49 -0.25 15.17
C ASP A 254 1.46 -0.24 13.98
N LEU A 255 2.72 0.04 14.18
CA LEU A 255 3.74 0.01 13.14
C LEU A 255 4.35 -1.39 12.93
N GLY A 256 3.94 -2.41 13.71
CA GLY A 256 4.41 -3.79 13.60
C GLY A 256 5.83 -3.99 14.12
N ILE A 257 6.20 -3.23 15.15
CA ILE A 257 7.42 -3.42 15.91
C ILE A 257 7.08 -4.35 17.07
N GLU A 258 7.88 -5.40 17.26
CA GLU A 258 7.74 -6.29 18.42
C GLU A 258 7.98 -5.46 19.68
N VAL A 259 7.02 -5.46 20.58
CA VAL A 259 7.12 -4.90 21.92
C VAL A 259 7.26 -6.12 22.82
N GLU A 260 8.38 -6.23 23.54
CA GLU A 260 8.48 -7.21 24.62
C GLU A 260 7.34 -6.89 25.61
N GLU A 261 6.42 -7.82 25.76
CA GLU A 261 5.43 -7.72 26.83
C GLU A 261 6.22 -7.88 28.13
N GLU A 262 6.23 -6.85 28.97
CA GLU A 262 6.58 -7.03 30.36
C GLU A 262 5.70 -8.17 30.87
N LYS A 263 6.31 -9.32 31.16
CA LYS A 263 5.61 -10.37 31.88
C LYS A 263 5.06 -9.68 33.11
N PRO A 264 3.75 -9.80 33.43
CA PRO A 264 3.25 -9.30 34.69
C PRO A 264 4.17 -9.86 35.74
N GLU A 265 4.78 -8.97 36.55
CA GLU A 265 5.48 -9.39 37.76
C GLU A 265 4.47 -10.20 38.56
N VAL A 266 4.62 -11.51 38.54
CA VAL A 266 3.89 -12.39 39.45
C VAL A 266 4.37 -11.96 40.81
N PRO A 267 3.51 -11.44 41.72
CA PRO A 267 3.95 -11.06 43.04
C PRO A 267 4.60 -12.30 43.66
N GLU A 268 5.87 -12.20 44.03
CA GLU A 268 6.55 -13.24 44.80
C GLU A 268 5.76 -13.44 46.10
N GLY A 269 4.91 -14.46 46.15
CA GLY A 269 4.18 -14.76 47.37
C GLY A 269 2.88 -15.54 47.26
N GLU A 270 2.35 -15.82 46.08
CA GLU A 270 1.29 -16.81 45.94
C GLU A 270 1.90 -18.15 45.53
N GLU A 271 2.21 -18.97 46.55
CA GLU A 271 2.41 -20.42 46.38
C GLU A 271 1.13 -20.93 45.70
N GLU A 272 1.24 -21.45 44.45
CA GLU A 272 0.18 -22.19 43.80
C GLU A 272 -0.22 -23.35 44.72
N GLU A 273 -1.36 -23.20 45.42
CA GLU A 273 -2.02 -24.39 45.96
C GLU A 273 -2.24 -25.37 44.83
N PRO A 274 -1.82 -26.63 44.97
CA PRO A 274 -1.99 -27.60 43.91
C PRO A 274 -3.50 -27.77 43.66
N GLU A 275 -3.92 -27.44 42.46
CA GLU A 275 -5.28 -27.67 41.96
C GLU A 275 -5.63 -29.13 42.22
N ASN A 276 -6.52 -29.38 43.18
CA ASN A 276 -7.01 -30.70 43.55
C ASN A 276 -7.70 -31.28 42.32
N VAL A 277 -7.00 -32.15 41.64
CA VAL A 277 -7.50 -33.05 40.63
C VAL A 277 -8.72 -33.79 41.19
N PHE A 278 -9.80 -33.73 40.50
CA PHE A 278 -11.10 -34.38 40.66
C PHE A 278 -11.06 -35.64 41.50
N ASP A 279 -11.83 -35.63 42.61
CA ASP A 279 -12.12 -36.80 43.41
C ASP A 279 -13.19 -37.62 42.72
N ASP A 280 -12.78 -38.79 42.21
CA ASP A 280 -13.60 -39.73 41.43
C ASP A 280 -14.63 -40.54 42.29
N ASN A 281 -15.12 -39.94 43.38
CA ASN A 281 -16.10 -40.62 44.23
C ASN A 281 -17.44 -39.85 44.32
N MET A 282 -18.17 -39.73 43.20
CA MET A 282 -19.62 -39.51 43.26
C MET A 282 -20.30 -40.25 42.11
N ILE A 283 -20.35 -41.56 42.22
CA ILE A 283 -21.38 -42.37 41.61
C ILE A 283 -22.24 -42.91 42.76
N LEU A 284 -23.41 -42.39 42.94
CA LEU A 284 -24.66 -43.08 43.28
C LEU A 284 -25.83 -42.36 42.67
#